data_417e8c02112d5f03d4fe7a026684126c
#
_entry.id   417e8c02112d5f03d4fe7a026684126c
#
_cell.length_a   1.000
_cell.length_b   1.000
_cell.length_c   1.000
_cell.angle_alpha   90.00
_cell.angle_beta   90.00
_cell.angle_gamma   90.00
#
_symmetry.space_group_name_H-M   'P 1'
#
loop_
_entity.id
_entity.type
_entity.pdbx_description
1 polymer ?
#
loop_
_entity_poly.entity_id
_entity_poly.type
_entity_poly.pdbx_seq_one_letter_code
_entity_poly.pdbx_strand_id
1 'polypeptide(L)'
;MRCLFSYMPIVAVAVLFSLFSCQSKKGEKQSGDVRLPEISVAYPAVDSVVLIKSYPGYLTSLQTVDLVARVNGYLQQVAYTPGEIVKKGQLLFVIEPSQYEDAVEQAEAALKTAQAQYDYAENNYTRMKEAAQSDAISTIDLIQAESKLEQSRASVRNAEAALSTARIQLGYC
;
A
#
# COMPACT_ATOMS: atom_id res chain seq x y z
N MET A 1 -16.74 -82.16 -87.89
CA MET A 1 -17.31 -82.91 -86.77
C MET A 1 -16.30 -83.96 -86.21
N ARG A 2 -15.12 -83.52 -85.77
CA ARG A 2 -14.10 -84.47 -85.26
C ARG A 2 -13.19 -83.99 -84.15
N CYS A 3 -13.67 -83.02 -83.31
CA CYS A 3 -12.87 -82.49 -82.16
C CYS A 3 -13.52 -82.54 -80.79
N LEU A 4 -14.78 -83.10 -80.70
CA LEU A 4 -15.45 -83.13 -79.38
C LEU A 4 -15.24 -84.36 -78.57
N PHE A 5 -14.62 -85.37 -79.19
CA PHE A 5 -14.46 -86.76 -78.53
C PHE A 5 -13.14 -86.89 -77.70
N SER A 6 -12.22 -85.92 -77.82
CA SER A 6 -10.92 -86.06 -77.18
C SER A 6 -10.84 -85.51 -75.74
N TYR A 7 -11.83 -84.72 -75.30
CA TYR A 7 -11.82 -84.15 -73.96
C TYR A 7 -12.67 -84.88 -72.91
N MET A 8 -13.44 -85.87 -73.42
CA MET A 8 -14.37 -86.63 -72.55
C MET A 8 -13.64 -87.45 -71.42
N PRO A 9 -12.45 -88.01 -71.60
CA PRO A 9 -11.77 -88.70 -70.50
C PRO A 9 -11.21 -87.72 -69.43
N ILE A 10 -10.85 -86.51 -69.81
CA ILE A 10 -10.24 -85.54 -68.91
C ILE A 10 -11.30 -84.94 -67.95
N VAL A 11 -12.49 -84.69 -68.45
CA VAL A 11 -13.61 -84.19 -67.63
C VAL A 11 -14.10 -85.29 -66.65
N ALA A 12 -14.09 -86.55 -67.07
CA ALA A 12 -14.48 -87.67 -66.18
C ALA A 12 -13.50 -87.84 -65.02
N VAL A 13 -12.18 -87.62 -65.24
CA VAL A 13 -11.16 -87.69 -64.20
C VAL A 13 -11.23 -86.53 -63.26
N ALA A 14 -11.54 -85.29 -63.76
CA ALA A 14 -11.72 -84.13 -62.91
C ALA A 14 -12.91 -84.22 -61.98
N VAL A 15 -14.03 -84.84 -62.45
CA VAL A 15 -15.27 -85.09 -61.66
C VAL A 15 -15.05 -86.12 -60.58
N LEU A 16 -14.24 -87.13 -60.87
CA LEU A 16 -13.88 -88.18 -59.90
C LEU A 16 -12.95 -87.63 -58.78
N PHE A 17 -12.10 -86.67 -59.09
CA PHE A 17 -11.22 -86.02 -58.08
C PHE A 17 -11.97 -85.13 -57.16
N SER A 18 -13.05 -84.48 -57.58
CA SER A 18 -13.86 -83.58 -56.73
C SER A 18 -14.70 -84.37 -55.70
N LEU A 19 -14.94 -85.64 -55.86
CA LEU A 19 -15.73 -86.45 -54.91
C LEU A 19 -14.91 -87.01 -53.73
N PHE A 20 -13.60 -86.87 -53.72
CA PHE A 20 -12.74 -87.31 -52.63
C PHE A 20 -12.41 -86.24 -51.60
N SER A 21 -12.90 -85.02 -51.74
CA SER A 21 -12.58 -83.89 -50.88
C SER A 21 -13.47 -83.75 -49.65
N CYS A 22 -14.27 -84.70 -49.29
CA CYS A 22 -15.12 -84.67 -48.09
C CYS A 22 -14.77 -85.79 -47.13
N GLN A 23 -13.52 -85.88 -46.67
CA GLN A 23 -13.22 -86.67 -45.49
C GLN A 23 -13.24 -85.72 -44.28
N SER A 24 -14.45 -85.56 -43.70
CA SER A 24 -14.68 -84.90 -42.40
C SER A 24 -13.80 -85.65 -41.37
N LYS A 25 -12.68 -85.07 -41.01
CA LYS A 25 -11.98 -85.46 -39.80
C LYS A 25 -12.95 -85.17 -38.64
N LYS A 26 -13.54 -86.26 -38.14
CA LYS A 26 -14.22 -86.28 -36.87
C LYS A 26 -13.22 -85.80 -35.85
N GLY A 27 -13.33 -84.48 -35.47
CA GLY A 27 -12.46 -83.95 -34.46
C GLY A 27 -12.64 -84.69 -33.17
N GLU A 28 -11.62 -85.45 -32.85
CA GLU A 28 -11.39 -85.96 -31.53
C GLU A 28 -11.47 -84.75 -30.59
N LYS A 29 -12.50 -84.71 -29.76
CA LYS A 29 -12.54 -83.80 -28.67
C LYS A 29 -11.39 -84.13 -27.75
N GLN A 30 -10.25 -83.59 -28.04
CA GLN A 30 -9.19 -83.47 -27.10
C GLN A 30 -9.74 -82.54 -25.99
N SER A 31 -10.25 -83.19 -24.96
CA SER A 31 -10.50 -82.52 -23.70
C SER A 31 -9.13 -82.07 -23.16
N GLY A 32 -8.56 -81.12 -23.85
CA GLY A 32 -7.43 -80.40 -23.31
C GLY A 32 -7.89 -79.76 -22.05
N ASP A 33 -7.34 -80.20 -20.96
CA ASP A 33 -7.42 -79.44 -19.69
C ASP A 33 -6.91 -78.03 -19.96
N VAL A 34 -7.86 -77.18 -20.32
CA VAL A 34 -7.59 -75.72 -20.47
C VAL A 34 -7.30 -75.18 -19.07
N ARG A 35 -6.06 -75.33 -18.65
CA ARG A 35 -5.58 -74.61 -17.46
C ARG A 35 -5.72 -73.14 -17.75
N LEU A 36 -6.81 -72.61 -17.23
CA LEU A 36 -6.99 -71.17 -17.21
C LEU A 36 -5.77 -70.54 -16.52
N PRO A 37 -5.18 -69.49 -17.09
CA PRO A 37 -4.05 -68.86 -16.47
C PRO A 37 -4.47 -68.39 -15.10
N GLU A 38 -3.76 -68.78 -14.07
CA GLU A 38 -3.96 -68.32 -12.71
C GLU A 38 -3.45 -66.89 -12.67
N ILE A 39 -4.40 -65.91 -12.60
CA ILE A 39 -4.08 -64.53 -12.52
C ILE A 39 -4.10 -64.14 -11.03
N SER A 40 -2.97 -63.73 -10.54
CA SER A 40 -2.90 -63.16 -9.19
C SER A 40 -3.63 -61.85 -9.15
N VAL A 41 -4.69 -61.79 -8.37
CA VAL A 41 -5.45 -60.52 -8.11
C VAL A 41 -5.10 -60.03 -6.74
N ALA A 42 -4.85 -58.73 -6.63
CA ALA A 42 -4.69 -58.07 -5.37
C ALA A 42 -5.99 -57.33 -5.00
N TYR A 43 -6.36 -57.41 -3.76
CA TYR A 43 -7.48 -56.60 -3.25
C TYR A 43 -7.03 -55.15 -3.11
N PRO A 44 -7.90 -54.18 -3.43
CA PRO A 44 -7.58 -52.79 -3.19
C PRO A 44 -7.38 -52.57 -1.67
N ALA A 45 -6.23 -52.01 -1.33
CA ALA A 45 -5.98 -51.57 0.03
C ALA A 45 -6.70 -50.24 0.24
N VAL A 46 -7.53 -50.16 1.28
CA VAL A 46 -8.15 -48.92 1.72
C VAL A 46 -7.23 -48.34 2.79
N ASP A 47 -6.60 -47.23 2.46
CA ASP A 47 -5.75 -46.49 3.39
C ASP A 47 -6.22 -45.03 3.46
N SER A 48 -6.02 -44.43 4.62
CA SER A 48 -6.33 -43.02 4.81
C SER A 48 -5.13 -42.17 4.43
N VAL A 49 -5.27 -41.38 3.38
CA VAL A 49 -4.22 -40.45 2.92
C VAL A 49 -4.52 -39.07 3.43
N VAL A 50 -3.62 -38.50 4.21
CA VAL A 50 -3.70 -37.07 4.60
C VAL A 50 -3.22 -36.21 3.43
N LEU A 51 -4.16 -35.57 2.79
CA LEU A 51 -3.86 -34.62 1.72
C LEU A 51 -3.59 -33.23 2.31
N ILE A 52 -2.33 -32.83 2.34
CA ILE A 52 -1.94 -31.48 2.76
C ILE A 52 -1.97 -30.56 1.54
N LYS A 53 -2.86 -29.57 1.54
CA LYS A 53 -2.92 -28.52 0.51
C LYS A 53 -2.34 -27.24 1.10
N SER A 54 -1.28 -26.72 0.47
CA SER A 54 -0.72 -25.41 0.81
C SER A 54 -1.29 -24.34 -0.12
N TYR A 55 -1.78 -23.26 0.48
CA TYR A 55 -2.25 -22.10 -0.27
C TYR A 55 -1.32 -20.95 0.04
N PRO A 56 -0.72 -20.29 -0.97
CA PRO A 56 0.03 -19.07 -0.75
C PRO A 56 -0.93 -17.97 -0.29
N GLY A 57 -0.55 -17.24 0.73
CA GLY A 57 -1.29 -16.11 1.26
C GLY A 57 -0.32 -15.03 1.73
N TYR A 58 -0.80 -13.81 1.85
CA TYR A 58 -0.06 -12.69 2.40
C TYR A 58 -0.92 -11.97 3.45
N LEU A 59 -0.24 -11.41 4.43
CA LEU A 59 -0.87 -10.60 5.46
C LEU A 59 -0.86 -9.15 5.00
N THR A 60 -2.02 -8.50 5.05
CA THR A 60 -2.14 -7.05 4.84
C THR A 60 -2.59 -6.40 6.13
N SER A 61 -2.05 -5.20 6.40
CA SER A 61 -2.53 -4.38 7.51
C SER A 61 -3.96 -3.91 7.24
N LEU A 62 -4.80 -3.91 8.28
CA LEU A 62 -6.14 -3.33 8.21
C LEU A 62 -6.10 -1.80 8.14
N GLN A 63 -5.05 -1.19 8.69
CA GLN A 63 -4.83 0.26 8.70
C GLN A 63 -3.37 0.55 8.46
N THR A 64 -3.09 1.37 7.49
CA THR A 64 -1.77 1.91 7.19
C THR A 64 -1.85 3.43 7.26
N VAL A 65 -0.92 4.06 7.94
CA VAL A 65 -0.84 5.52 8.09
C VAL A 65 0.51 5.98 7.60
N ASP A 66 0.51 6.92 6.68
CA ASP A 66 1.71 7.60 6.23
C ASP A 66 1.98 8.79 7.17
N LEU A 67 3.16 8.83 7.77
CA LEU A 67 3.59 9.96 8.59
C LEU A 67 4.26 11.00 7.70
N VAL A 68 3.62 12.16 7.58
CA VAL A 68 4.14 13.29 6.81
C VAL A 68 4.49 14.42 7.78
N ALA A 69 5.71 14.94 7.69
CA ALA A 69 6.15 16.08 8.46
C ALA A 69 5.36 17.35 8.06
N ARG A 70 5.06 18.20 9.02
CA ARG A 70 4.35 19.49 8.79
C ARG A 70 5.27 20.64 8.44
N VAL A 71 6.58 20.43 8.62
CA VAL A 71 7.64 21.40 8.33
C VAL A 71 8.67 20.79 7.39
N ASN A 72 9.38 21.61 6.63
CA ASN A 72 10.43 21.21 5.72
C ASN A 72 11.78 21.33 6.43
N GLY A 73 12.67 20.37 6.23
CA GLY A 73 14.02 20.43 6.82
C GLY A 73 14.78 19.14 6.61
N TYR A 74 16.00 19.11 7.10
CA TYR A 74 16.81 17.91 7.10
C TYR A 74 16.49 17.03 8.31
N LEU A 75 16.46 15.74 8.08
CA LEU A 75 16.25 14.77 9.16
C LEU A 75 17.53 14.68 10.01
N GLN A 76 17.46 15.13 11.24
CA GLN A 76 18.59 15.11 12.17
C GLN A 76 18.73 13.74 12.86
N GLN A 77 17.62 13.16 13.25
CA GLN A 77 17.61 11.89 13.99
C GLN A 77 16.39 11.04 13.66
N VAL A 78 16.61 9.73 13.59
CA VAL A 78 15.56 8.69 13.58
C VAL A 78 15.60 7.96 14.92
N ALA A 79 14.53 8.04 15.69
CA ALA A 79 14.49 7.55 17.07
C ALA A 79 13.74 6.22 17.23
N TYR A 80 13.53 5.48 16.15
CA TYR A 80 12.88 4.17 16.16
C TYR A 80 13.66 3.15 15.33
N THR A 81 13.41 1.87 15.59
CA THR A 81 13.96 0.76 14.79
C THR A 81 12.86 0.18 13.89
N PRO A 82 13.13 -0.09 12.60
CA PRO A 82 12.15 -0.74 11.72
C PRO A 82 11.63 -2.05 12.32
N GLY A 83 10.31 -2.22 12.34
CA GLY A 83 9.65 -3.38 12.95
C GLY A 83 9.30 -3.22 14.44
N GLU A 84 9.64 -2.11 15.07
CA GLU A 84 9.31 -1.82 16.45
C GLU A 84 7.84 -1.39 16.62
N ILE A 85 7.24 -1.74 17.77
CA ILE A 85 5.91 -1.27 18.15
C ILE A 85 6.03 0.09 18.80
N VAL A 86 5.47 1.11 18.14
CA VAL A 86 5.49 2.49 18.61
C VAL A 86 4.23 2.84 19.39
N LYS A 87 4.36 3.74 20.37
CA LYS A 87 3.26 4.22 21.21
C LYS A 87 2.83 5.63 20.79
N LYS A 88 1.59 5.98 21.09
CA LYS A 88 1.09 7.34 20.90
C LYS A 88 1.94 8.35 21.69
N GLY A 89 2.47 9.37 21.00
CA GLY A 89 3.34 10.39 21.60
C GLY A 89 4.82 10.02 21.66
N GLN A 90 5.20 8.86 21.13
CA GLN A 90 6.63 8.49 21.01
C GLN A 90 7.30 9.34 19.94
N LEU A 91 8.49 9.85 20.24
CA LEU A 91 9.34 10.56 19.29
C LEU A 91 9.86 9.56 18.25
N LEU A 92 9.63 9.86 16.97
CA LEU A 92 10.05 9.00 15.85
C LEU A 92 11.16 9.65 15.03
N PHE A 93 11.03 10.95 14.76
CA PHE A 93 11.94 11.72 13.94
C PHE A 93 12.22 13.05 14.58
N VAL A 94 13.39 13.58 14.37
CA VAL A 94 13.77 14.95 14.69
C VAL A 94 14.23 15.64 13.41
N ILE A 95 13.55 16.73 13.06
CA ILE A 95 13.92 17.60 11.95
C ILE A 95 14.81 18.70 12.51
N GLU A 96 15.83 19.10 11.76
CA GLU A 96 16.76 20.13 12.17
C GLU A 96 16.03 21.44 12.55
N PRO A 97 16.10 21.88 13.81
CA PRO A 97 15.27 23.00 14.30
C PRO A 97 15.91 24.38 14.07
N SER A 98 17.21 24.47 13.71
CA SER A 98 17.99 25.72 13.74
C SER A 98 17.34 26.87 13.00
N GLN A 99 16.83 26.65 11.77
CA GLN A 99 16.13 27.69 11.01
C GLN A 99 14.81 28.18 11.67
N TYR A 100 14.15 27.30 12.41
CA TYR A 100 12.90 27.63 13.13
C TYR A 100 13.19 28.33 14.45
N GLU A 101 14.30 28.02 15.10
CA GLU A 101 14.80 28.73 16.28
C GLU A 101 15.17 30.18 15.90
N ASP A 102 15.90 30.37 14.79
CA ASP A 102 16.20 31.69 14.25
C ASP A 102 14.94 32.50 13.91
N ALA A 103 13.91 31.83 13.33
CA ALA A 103 12.63 32.47 13.03
C ALA A 103 11.89 32.91 14.30
N VAL A 104 11.96 32.13 15.38
CA VAL A 104 11.39 32.52 16.69
C VAL A 104 12.14 33.70 17.25
N GLU A 105 13.48 33.71 17.24
CA GLU A 105 14.28 34.83 17.72
C GLU A 105 13.97 36.13 16.94
N GLN A 106 13.85 36.04 15.61
CA GLN A 106 13.47 37.14 14.76
C GLN A 106 12.08 37.71 15.12
N ALA A 107 11.09 36.82 15.33
CA ALA A 107 9.75 37.19 15.70
C ALA A 107 9.69 37.82 17.11
N GLU A 108 10.51 37.35 18.05
CA GLU A 108 10.66 37.92 19.38
C GLU A 108 11.24 39.33 19.32
N ALA A 109 12.26 39.59 18.50
CA ALA A 109 12.83 40.88 18.28
C ALA A 109 11.81 41.85 17.63
N ALA A 110 11.02 41.37 16.67
CA ALA A 110 9.96 42.15 16.06
C ALA A 110 8.85 42.53 17.07
N LEU A 111 8.46 41.59 17.93
CA LEU A 111 7.50 41.87 19.01
C LEU A 111 8.04 42.94 19.97
N LYS A 112 9.30 42.83 20.39
CA LYS A 112 9.92 43.82 21.27
C LYS A 112 9.96 45.21 20.63
N THR A 113 10.20 45.29 19.33
CA THR A 113 10.19 46.56 18.58
C THR A 113 8.77 47.12 18.52
N ALA A 114 7.76 46.28 18.22
CA ALA A 114 6.36 46.72 18.21
C ALA A 114 5.88 47.21 19.60
N GLN A 115 6.31 46.52 20.66
CA GLN A 115 6.02 46.88 22.02
C GLN A 115 6.60 48.26 22.38
N ALA A 116 7.87 48.54 22.03
CA ALA A 116 8.50 49.83 22.25
C ALA A 116 7.78 50.98 21.50
N GLN A 117 7.29 50.67 20.27
CA GLN A 117 6.49 51.63 19.51
C GLN A 117 5.13 51.90 20.16
N TYR A 118 4.49 50.88 20.71
CA TYR A 118 3.24 51.02 21.46
C TYR A 118 3.44 51.84 22.72
N ASP A 119 4.46 51.53 23.52
CA ASP A 119 4.76 52.26 24.75
C ASP A 119 5.05 53.75 24.47
N TYR A 120 5.76 54.07 23.38
CA TYR A 120 5.96 55.46 22.93
C TYR A 120 4.63 56.11 22.55
N ALA A 121 3.79 55.42 21.74
CA ALA A 121 2.51 56.01 21.31
C ALA A 121 1.55 56.20 22.48
N GLU A 122 1.50 55.30 23.45
CA GLU A 122 0.69 55.40 24.67
C GLU A 122 1.11 56.57 25.54
N ASN A 123 2.41 56.70 25.78
CA ASN A 123 2.95 57.84 26.53
C ASN A 123 2.69 59.16 25.81
N ASN A 124 2.79 59.18 24.48
CA ASN A 124 2.49 60.38 23.70
C ASN A 124 1.00 60.76 23.76
N TYR A 125 0.10 59.76 23.56
CA TYR A 125 -1.34 60.00 23.68
C TYR A 125 -1.73 60.49 25.07
N THR A 126 -1.18 59.89 26.13
CA THR A 126 -1.45 60.36 27.52
C THR A 126 -1.07 61.77 27.73
N ARG A 127 0.13 62.23 27.29
CA ARG A 127 0.56 63.63 27.38
C ARG A 127 -0.33 64.59 26.54
N MET A 128 -0.70 64.13 25.30
CA MET A 128 -1.60 64.94 24.47
C MET A 128 -2.97 65.06 25.08
N LYS A 129 -3.48 64.02 25.70
CA LYS A 129 -4.77 64.05 26.41
C LYS A 129 -4.76 64.93 27.59
N GLU A 130 -3.68 64.98 28.38
CA GLU A 130 -3.50 65.92 29.49
C GLU A 130 -3.42 67.37 28.98
N ALA A 131 -2.66 67.62 27.89
CA ALA A 131 -2.57 68.98 27.30
C ALA A 131 -3.89 69.51 26.70
N ALA A 132 -4.72 68.57 26.15
CA ALA A 132 -6.05 68.93 25.64
C ALA A 132 -7.01 69.38 26.74
N GLN A 133 -6.87 68.93 27.99
CA GLN A 133 -7.66 69.33 29.10
C GLN A 133 -7.40 70.80 29.50
N SER A 134 -6.24 71.30 29.12
CA SER A 134 -5.86 72.71 29.36
C SER A 134 -5.97 73.57 28.10
N ASP A 135 -6.71 73.15 27.07
CA ASP A 135 -6.83 73.82 25.76
C ASP A 135 -5.47 74.12 25.08
N ALA A 136 -4.39 73.42 25.45
CA ALA A 136 -3.04 73.66 24.96
C ALA A 136 -2.74 73.10 23.61
N ILE A 137 -3.58 72.16 23.08
CA ILE A 137 -3.41 71.48 21.78
C ILE A 137 -4.71 71.47 20.99
N SER A 138 -4.59 71.25 19.67
CA SER A 138 -5.72 71.05 18.77
C SER A 138 -6.39 69.70 18.99
N THR A 139 -7.70 69.62 18.81
CA THR A 139 -8.45 68.33 18.78
C THR A 139 -7.95 67.38 17.70
N ILE A 140 -7.42 67.98 16.59
CA ILE A 140 -6.84 67.14 15.48
C ILE A 140 -5.59 66.42 15.97
N ASP A 141 -4.73 67.08 16.76
CA ASP A 141 -3.49 66.43 17.27
C ASP A 141 -3.82 65.32 18.25
N LEU A 142 -4.86 65.49 19.08
CA LEU A 142 -5.34 64.44 19.96
C LEU A 142 -5.85 63.18 19.15
N ILE A 143 -6.67 63.42 18.12
CA ILE A 143 -7.17 62.33 17.25
C ILE A 143 -6.03 61.63 16.53
N GLN A 144 -5.00 62.36 16.08
CA GLN A 144 -3.80 61.76 15.47
C GLN A 144 -3.03 60.89 16.47
N ALA A 145 -2.86 61.37 17.71
CA ALA A 145 -2.18 60.60 18.75
C ALA A 145 -2.94 59.32 19.10
N GLU A 146 -4.29 59.37 19.19
CA GLU A 146 -5.16 58.22 19.41
C GLU A 146 -5.07 57.20 18.25
N SER A 147 -5.14 57.70 17.01
CA SER A 147 -5.01 56.87 15.83
C SER A 147 -3.65 56.16 15.79
N LYS A 148 -2.58 56.86 16.21
CA LYS A 148 -1.22 56.28 16.28
C LYS A 148 -1.11 55.23 17.37
N LEU A 149 -1.76 55.43 18.52
CA LEU A 149 -1.85 54.42 19.58
C LEU A 149 -2.56 53.15 19.10
N GLU A 150 -3.72 53.30 18.45
CA GLU A 150 -4.44 52.11 17.93
C GLU A 150 -3.66 51.39 16.84
N GLN A 151 -2.96 52.13 15.96
CA GLN A 151 -2.09 51.56 14.96
C GLN A 151 -0.95 50.72 15.60
N SER A 152 -0.29 51.26 16.63
CA SER A 152 0.80 50.58 17.33
C SER A 152 0.29 49.35 18.11
N ARG A 153 -0.90 49.47 18.73
CA ARG A 153 -1.58 48.32 19.37
C ARG A 153 -1.87 47.17 18.38
N ALA A 154 -2.32 47.51 17.17
CA ALA A 154 -2.52 46.53 16.12
C ALA A 154 -1.20 45.88 15.67
N SER A 155 -0.11 46.66 15.62
CA SER A 155 1.23 46.18 15.30
C SER A 155 1.74 45.14 16.32
N VAL A 156 1.51 45.41 17.63
CA VAL A 156 1.86 44.43 18.69
C VAL A 156 1.10 43.13 18.49
N ARG A 157 -0.22 43.19 18.26
CA ARG A 157 -1.03 41.96 18.02
C ARG A 157 -0.55 41.16 16.79
N ASN A 158 -0.14 41.86 15.74
CA ASN A 158 0.42 41.20 14.54
C ASN A 158 1.76 40.53 14.86
N ALA A 159 2.64 41.17 15.62
CA ALA A 159 3.91 40.57 16.03
C ALA A 159 3.73 39.38 16.98
N GLU A 160 2.76 39.44 17.91
CA GLU A 160 2.38 38.31 18.76
C GLU A 160 1.89 37.13 17.97
N ALA A 161 1.04 37.35 16.95
CA ALA A 161 0.55 36.30 16.06
C ALA A 161 1.68 35.66 15.25
N ALA A 162 2.63 36.49 14.76
CA ALA A 162 3.82 36.00 14.04
C ALA A 162 4.70 35.15 14.95
N LEU A 163 4.94 35.57 16.18
CA LEU A 163 5.70 34.80 17.16
C LEU A 163 5.02 33.47 17.50
N SER A 164 3.69 33.50 17.70
CA SER A 164 2.92 32.26 17.92
C SER A 164 3.08 31.27 16.76
N THR A 165 3.02 31.76 15.52
CA THR A 165 3.21 30.94 14.33
C THR A 165 4.61 30.32 14.26
N ALA A 166 5.64 31.11 14.52
CA ALA A 166 7.02 30.64 14.54
C ALA A 166 7.24 29.55 15.60
N ARG A 167 6.69 29.74 16.81
CA ARG A 167 6.75 28.73 17.89
C ARG A 167 6.01 27.45 17.56
N ILE A 168 4.88 27.51 16.87
CA ILE A 168 4.14 26.33 16.42
C ILE A 168 4.96 25.56 15.37
N GLN A 169 5.62 26.27 14.45
CA GLN A 169 6.47 25.63 13.44
C GLN A 169 7.69 24.95 14.08
N LEU A 170 8.33 25.60 15.04
CA LEU A 170 9.42 24.98 15.83
C LEU A 170 8.93 23.74 16.58
N GLY A 171 7.71 23.76 17.13
CA GLY A 171 7.13 22.62 17.83
C GLY A 171 6.81 21.42 16.92
N TYR A 172 6.94 21.55 15.60
CA TYR A 172 6.78 20.44 14.64
C TYR A 172 8.12 19.83 14.20
N CYS A 173 9.24 20.36 14.63
CA CYS A 173 10.56 19.77 14.41
C CYS A 173 10.88 18.64 15.38
#